data_0ee7f97281012959867182ae1dabc8ac
#
_entry.id   0ee7f97281012959867182ae1dabc8ac
#
_cell.length_a   1.000
_cell.length_b   1.000
_cell.length_c   1.000
_cell.angle_alpha   90.00
_cell.angle_beta   90.00
_cell.angle_gamma   90.00
#
_symmetry.space_group_name_H-M   'P 1'
#
loop_
_entity.id
_entity.type
_entity.pdbx_description
1 polymer ?
#
loop_
_entity_poly.entity_id
_entity_poly.type
_entity_poly.pdbx_seq_one_letter_code
_entity_poly.pdbx_strand_id
1 'polypeptide(L)'
;YTVITGAMQRRRLGLSRKPMIVVPNHLVTQWARDFYSLYPGAKILAATPDDFAKNRRRRLFSRIATGDFDAVIIGHSSLAFIETPLADQQLVINEQIKELQDVLNELKKKKESGRTLTQIQEKLQKYEGKLKELQDVRRDEIGIDLEKMGVDYLAVDEMHEFKNLEYSTAGERVVGMNDPKGSKKAFDLYLKIRGILARGGSVTGATGT
;
A
#
# COMPACT_ATOMS: atom_id res chain seq x y z
N TYR A 1 -8.11 -17.30 -10.46
CA TYR A 1 -7.06 -17.96 -11.26
C TYR A 1 -6.16 -16.94 -11.99
N THR A 2 -6.69 -15.89 -12.63
CA THR A 2 -5.93 -14.92 -13.44
C THR A 2 -4.76 -14.29 -12.66
N VAL A 3 -4.97 -13.89 -11.41
CA VAL A 3 -3.92 -13.28 -10.57
C VAL A 3 -2.80 -14.29 -10.26
N ILE A 4 -3.17 -15.54 -9.95
CA ILE A 4 -2.20 -16.62 -9.66
C ILE A 4 -1.34 -16.91 -10.90
N THR A 5 -1.99 -17.11 -12.05
CA THR A 5 -1.26 -17.36 -13.31
C THR A 5 -0.40 -16.17 -13.72
N GLY A 6 -0.90 -14.93 -13.52
CA GLY A 6 -0.13 -13.71 -13.75
C GLY A 6 1.12 -13.62 -12.88
N ALA A 7 1.02 -13.94 -11.58
CA ALA A 7 2.15 -13.95 -10.66
C ALA A 7 3.21 -15.00 -11.08
N MET A 8 2.77 -16.22 -11.41
CA MET A 8 3.66 -17.29 -11.84
C MET A 8 4.33 -17.00 -13.19
N GLN A 9 3.61 -16.41 -14.17
CA GLN A 9 4.20 -16.02 -15.45
C GLN A 9 5.25 -14.91 -15.26
N ARG A 10 4.99 -13.91 -14.40
CA ARG A 10 5.98 -12.89 -14.07
C ARG A 10 7.25 -13.50 -13.48
N ARG A 11 7.09 -14.46 -12.56
CA ARG A 11 8.22 -15.17 -11.98
C ARG A 11 8.98 -15.98 -13.04
N ARG A 12 8.29 -16.74 -13.89
CA ARG A 12 8.89 -17.51 -14.99
C ARG A 12 9.66 -16.65 -15.98
N LEU A 13 9.17 -15.46 -16.27
CA LEU A 13 9.80 -14.51 -17.18
C LEU A 13 10.89 -13.64 -16.51
N GLY A 14 11.16 -13.84 -15.22
CA GLY A 14 12.14 -13.05 -14.48
C GLY A 14 11.70 -11.61 -14.19
N LEU A 15 10.41 -11.27 -14.39
CA LEU A 15 9.84 -9.96 -14.14
C LEU A 15 9.50 -9.73 -12.66
N SER A 16 9.48 -10.79 -11.88
CA SER A 16 9.30 -10.73 -10.43
C SER A 16 10.02 -11.92 -9.79
N ARG A 17 10.67 -11.65 -8.67
CA ARG A 17 11.34 -12.68 -7.85
C ARG A 17 10.45 -13.15 -6.71
N LYS A 18 9.68 -12.27 -6.11
CA LYS A 18 8.86 -12.59 -4.93
C LYS A 18 7.50 -11.89 -4.99
N PRO A 19 6.55 -12.49 -5.71
CA PRO A 19 5.18 -12.01 -5.74
C PRO A 19 4.53 -12.08 -4.36
N MET A 20 3.82 -11.02 -3.97
CA MET A 20 2.92 -11.01 -2.82
C MET A 20 1.49 -10.79 -3.30
N ILE A 21 0.58 -11.66 -2.85
CA ILE A 21 -0.84 -11.61 -3.18
C ILE A 21 -1.60 -11.27 -1.90
N VAL A 22 -2.33 -10.18 -1.93
CA VAL A 22 -3.13 -9.66 -0.81
C VAL A 22 -4.59 -9.90 -1.10
N VAL A 23 -5.26 -10.66 -0.25
CA VAL A 23 -6.63 -11.13 -0.46
C VAL A 23 -7.51 -10.86 0.75
N PRO A 24 -8.84 -10.91 0.65
CA PRO A 24 -9.71 -10.89 1.83
C PRO A 24 -9.30 -11.96 2.85
N ASN A 25 -9.31 -11.61 4.13
CA ASN A 25 -8.73 -12.46 5.19
C ASN A 25 -9.27 -13.89 5.20
N HIS A 26 -10.57 -14.06 4.95
CA HIS A 26 -11.23 -15.37 4.95
C HIS A 26 -10.89 -16.22 3.71
N LEU A 27 -10.31 -15.63 2.67
CA LEU A 27 -9.97 -16.31 1.42
C LEU A 27 -8.53 -16.82 1.36
N VAL A 28 -7.65 -16.49 2.30
CA VAL A 28 -6.23 -16.87 2.28
C VAL A 28 -6.05 -18.37 2.06
N THR A 29 -6.78 -19.21 2.80
CA THR A 29 -6.69 -20.66 2.68
C THR A 29 -7.23 -21.17 1.33
N GLN A 30 -8.31 -20.58 0.83
CA GLN A 30 -8.88 -20.92 -0.47
C GLN A 30 -7.87 -20.58 -1.59
N TRP A 31 -7.28 -19.38 -1.55
CA TRP A 31 -6.27 -18.99 -2.52
C TRP A 31 -5.05 -19.91 -2.53
N ALA A 32 -4.60 -20.37 -1.36
CA ALA A 32 -3.53 -21.34 -1.26
C ALA A 32 -3.91 -22.69 -1.91
N ARG A 33 -5.14 -23.15 -1.70
CA ARG A 33 -5.66 -24.37 -2.33
C ARG A 33 -5.75 -24.22 -3.84
N ASP A 34 -6.29 -23.12 -4.34
CA ASP A 34 -6.41 -22.81 -5.75
C ASP A 34 -5.03 -22.71 -6.41
N PHE A 35 -4.06 -22.13 -5.68
CA PHE A 35 -2.68 -22.06 -6.15
C PHE A 35 -2.08 -23.45 -6.37
N TYR A 36 -2.22 -24.35 -5.40
CA TYR A 36 -1.74 -25.74 -5.54
C TYR A 36 -2.51 -26.54 -6.58
N SER A 37 -3.78 -26.22 -6.83
CA SER A 37 -4.54 -26.86 -7.91
C SER A 37 -3.99 -26.51 -9.29
N LEU A 38 -3.52 -25.26 -9.48
CA LEU A 38 -2.93 -24.82 -10.74
C LEU A 38 -1.44 -25.17 -10.85
N TYR A 39 -0.72 -25.11 -9.74
CA TYR A 39 0.73 -25.33 -9.66
C TYR A 39 1.09 -26.23 -8.50
N PRO A 40 0.93 -27.56 -8.62
CA PRO A 40 1.14 -28.50 -7.51
C PRO A 40 2.55 -28.50 -6.92
N GLY A 41 3.55 -28.14 -7.74
CA GLY A 41 4.95 -28.05 -7.33
C GLY A 41 5.38 -26.69 -6.77
N ALA A 42 4.47 -25.70 -6.69
CA ALA A 42 4.83 -24.35 -6.25
C ALA A 42 5.16 -24.31 -4.75
N LYS A 43 6.15 -23.52 -4.41
CA LYS A 43 6.54 -23.22 -3.03
C LYS A 43 5.86 -21.91 -2.60
N ILE A 44 4.69 -21.98 -2.00
CA ILE A 44 3.97 -20.79 -1.53
C ILE A 44 4.04 -20.68 -0.01
N LEU A 45 3.93 -19.44 0.48
CA LEU A 45 3.73 -19.15 1.89
C LEU A 45 2.39 -18.43 2.04
N ALA A 46 1.39 -19.12 2.61
CA ALA A 46 0.13 -18.50 2.99
C ALA A 46 0.17 -18.18 4.49
N ALA A 47 0.21 -16.90 4.83
CA ALA A 47 0.29 -16.45 6.20
C ALA A 47 -1.10 -16.16 6.78
N THR A 48 -1.38 -16.75 7.92
CA THR A 48 -2.62 -16.56 8.67
C THR A 48 -2.54 -15.34 9.59
N PRO A 49 -3.65 -14.79 10.10
CA PRO A 49 -3.61 -13.69 11.06
C PRO A 49 -2.77 -13.98 12.30
N ASP A 50 -2.71 -15.25 12.75
CA ASP A 50 -1.92 -15.68 13.91
C ASP A 50 -0.41 -15.53 13.69
N ASP A 51 0.05 -15.63 12.44
CA ASP A 51 1.46 -15.45 12.08
C ASP A 51 1.90 -13.99 12.25
N PHE A 52 0.95 -13.04 12.22
CA PHE A 52 1.17 -11.61 12.43
C PHE A 52 1.11 -11.18 13.90
N ALA A 53 0.87 -12.09 14.84
CA ALA A 53 0.96 -11.80 16.26
C ALA A 53 2.36 -11.25 16.61
N LYS A 54 2.42 -10.32 17.59
CA LYS A 54 3.65 -9.56 17.93
C LYS A 54 4.90 -10.44 18.11
N ASN A 55 4.76 -11.60 18.74
CA ASN A 55 5.82 -12.56 19.00
C ASN A 55 6.22 -13.43 17.79
N ARG A 56 5.35 -13.58 16.78
CA ARG A 56 5.56 -14.43 15.60
C ARG A 56 5.93 -13.64 14.36
N ARG A 57 5.44 -12.39 14.25
CA ARG A 57 5.57 -11.52 13.08
C ARG A 57 7.01 -11.35 12.62
N ARG A 58 7.96 -11.15 13.54
CA ARG A 58 9.37 -11.01 13.18
C ARG A 58 9.91 -12.27 12.49
N ARG A 59 9.54 -13.44 13.00
CA ARG A 59 9.92 -14.73 12.40
C ARG A 59 9.28 -14.92 11.02
N LEU A 60 7.99 -14.56 10.88
CA LEU A 60 7.31 -14.59 9.59
C LEU A 60 8.03 -13.72 8.56
N PHE A 61 8.32 -12.48 8.90
CA PHE A 61 8.99 -11.55 7.99
C PHE A 61 10.40 -12.00 7.60
N SER A 62 11.18 -12.51 8.56
CA SER A 62 12.48 -13.11 8.27
C SER A 62 12.35 -14.31 7.33
N ARG A 63 11.34 -15.16 7.55
CA ARG A 63 11.06 -16.31 6.66
C ARG A 63 10.69 -15.87 5.25
N ILE A 64 9.89 -14.80 5.12
CA ILE A 64 9.56 -14.22 3.81
C ILE A 64 10.83 -13.67 3.15
N ALA A 65 11.66 -12.92 3.89
CA ALA A 65 12.86 -12.30 3.34
C ALA A 65 13.87 -13.33 2.83
N THR A 66 14.13 -14.39 3.59
CA THR A 66 15.18 -15.38 3.29
C THR A 66 14.68 -16.57 2.45
N GLY A 67 13.37 -16.83 2.45
CA GLY A 67 12.80 -17.96 1.74
C GLY A 67 12.65 -17.70 0.24
N ASP A 68 12.87 -18.73 -0.57
CA ASP A 68 12.58 -18.71 -2.00
C ASP A 68 11.15 -19.26 -2.22
N PHE A 69 10.19 -18.35 -2.22
CA PHE A 69 8.77 -18.65 -2.44
C PHE A 69 8.34 -18.18 -3.82
N ASP A 70 7.54 -19.01 -4.50
CA ASP A 70 6.91 -18.64 -5.76
C ASP A 70 5.84 -17.58 -5.59
N ALA A 71 5.19 -17.57 -4.43
CA ALA A 71 4.31 -16.47 -3.99
C ALA A 71 4.15 -16.46 -2.46
N VAL A 72 3.86 -15.28 -1.94
CA VAL A 72 3.42 -15.07 -0.56
C VAL A 72 1.97 -14.61 -0.58
N ILE A 73 1.08 -15.25 0.17
CA ILE A 73 -0.35 -14.90 0.25
C ILE A 73 -0.64 -14.40 1.66
N ILE A 74 -1.21 -13.21 1.77
CA ILE A 74 -1.57 -12.58 3.04
C ILE A 74 -2.99 -12.01 2.99
N GLY A 75 -3.60 -11.83 4.16
CA GLY A 75 -4.89 -11.16 4.27
C GLY A 75 -4.78 -9.62 4.22
N HIS A 76 -5.87 -8.94 3.84
CA HIS A 76 -5.95 -7.47 3.79
C HIS A 76 -5.54 -6.81 5.10
N SER A 77 -6.02 -7.32 6.25
CA SER A 77 -5.66 -6.77 7.56
C SER A 77 -4.19 -6.95 7.90
N SER A 78 -3.57 -8.01 7.36
CA SER A 78 -2.17 -8.33 7.60
C SER A 78 -1.20 -7.36 6.92
N LEU A 79 -1.64 -6.72 5.83
CA LEU A 79 -0.84 -5.72 5.11
C LEU A 79 -0.48 -4.53 6.01
N ALA A 80 -1.36 -4.14 6.92
CA ALA A 80 -1.12 -3.04 7.86
C ALA A 80 0.01 -3.31 8.87
N PHE A 81 0.41 -4.58 9.08
CA PHE A 81 1.53 -4.94 9.95
C PHE A 81 2.89 -4.86 9.25
N ILE A 82 2.90 -4.70 7.93
CA ILE A 82 4.12 -4.48 7.15
C ILE A 82 4.36 -2.98 7.13
N GLU A 83 5.52 -2.56 7.61
CA GLU A 83 5.84 -1.14 7.70
C GLU A 83 6.14 -0.53 6.34
N THR A 84 5.90 0.76 6.22
CA THR A 84 6.34 1.56 5.09
C THR A 84 7.55 2.38 5.54
N PRO A 85 8.67 2.38 4.80
CA PRO A 85 9.85 3.16 5.15
C PRO A 85 9.51 4.63 5.43
N LEU A 86 10.09 5.20 6.47
CA LEU A 86 9.86 6.61 6.85
C LEU A 86 10.21 7.56 5.70
N ALA A 87 11.25 7.25 4.94
CA ALA A 87 11.64 8.05 3.78
C ALA A 87 10.54 8.09 2.71
N ASP A 88 9.91 6.95 2.42
CA ASP A 88 8.81 6.87 1.43
C ASP A 88 7.58 7.64 1.92
N GLN A 89 7.28 7.54 3.22
CA GLN A 89 6.18 8.30 3.83
C GLN A 89 6.43 9.81 3.76
N GLN A 90 7.63 10.26 4.11
CA GLN A 90 8.02 11.66 4.06
C GLN A 90 8.00 12.21 2.64
N LEU A 91 8.49 11.43 1.66
CA LEU A 91 8.48 11.84 0.26
C LEU A 91 7.06 12.11 -0.24
N VAL A 92 6.15 11.19 -0.01
CA VAL A 92 4.75 11.34 -0.44
C VAL A 92 4.05 12.50 0.28
N ILE A 93 4.29 12.67 1.57
CA ILE A 93 3.70 13.78 2.32
C ILE A 93 4.25 15.11 1.84
N ASN A 94 5.54 15.23 1.54
CA ASN A 94 6.14 16.42 0.99
C ASN A 94 5.58 16.77 -0.41
N GLU A 95 5.38 15.76 -1.27
CA GLU A 95 4.72 15.95 -2.57
C GLU A 95 3.32 16.54 -2.38
N GLN A 96 2.53 16.00 -1.45
CA GLN A 96 1.18 16.49 -1.19
C GLN A 96 1.16 17.90 -0.60
N ILE A 97 2.10 18.23 0.29
CA ILE A 97 2.27 19.59 0.81
C ILE A 97 2.56 20.56 -0.33
N LYS A 98 3.48 20.20 -1.24
CA LYS A 98 3.83 21.04 -2.39
C LYS A 98 2.64 21.28 -3.31
N GLU A 99 1.91 20.21 -3.68
CA GLU A 99 0.69 20.32 -4.50
C GLU A 99 -0.35 21.28 -3.86
N LEU A 100 -0.59 21.14 -2.55
CA LEU A 100 -1.51 22.01 -1.84
C LEU A 100 -1.03 23.46 -1.79
N GLN A 101 0.28 23.70 -1.64
CA GLN A 101 0.87 25.03 -1.68
C GLN A 101 0.73 25.68 -3.06
N ASP A 102 0.96 24.92 -4.12
CA ASP A 102 0.80 25.41 -5.51
C ASP A 102 -0.67 25.80 -5.78
N VAL A 103 -1.62 24.95 -5.40
CA VAL A 103 -3.06 25.27 -5.51
C VAL A 103 -3.42 26.51 -4.68
N LEU A 104 -2.92 26.63 -3.47
CA LEU A 104 -3.16 27.80 -2.61
C LEU A 104 -2.65 29.08 -3.25
N ASN A 105 -1.47 29.03 -3.86
CA ASN A 105 -0.88 30.17 -4.56
C ASN A 105 -1.68 30.59 -5.79
N GLU A 106 -2.20 29.63 -6.56
CA GLU A 106 -3.06 29.90 -7.72
C GLU A 106 -4.38 30.56 -7.31
N LEU A 107 -5.04 30.04 -6.27
CA LEU A 107 -6.30 30.62 -5.77
C LEU A 107 -6.10 32.04 -5.23
N LYS A 108 -5.00 32.30 -4.54
CA LYS A 108 -4.64 33.65 -4.08
C LYS A 108 -4.43 34.62 -5.24
N LYS A 109 -3.78 34.17 -6.34
CA LYS A 109 -3.61 34.99 -7.58
C LYS A 109 -4.93 35.32 -8.24
N LYS A 110 -5.89 34.40 -8.23
CA LYS A 110 -7.23 34.58 -8.81
C LYS A 110 -8.16 35.41 -7.91
N LYS A 111 -7.69 35.86 -6.73
CA LYS A 111 -8.49 36.57 -5.73
C LYS A 111 -9.74 35.82 -5.29
N GLU A 112 -9.75 34.50 -5.46
CA GLU A 112 -10.82 33.67 -4.91
C GLU A 112 -10.65 33.65 -3.38
N SER A 113 -11.68 34.11 -2.70
CA SER A 113 -11.73 34.13 -1.24
C SER A 113 -12.87 33.23 -0.78
N GLY A 114 -12.68 32.51 0.33
CA GLY A 114 -13.78 31.81 0.95
C GLY A 114 -13.42 30.40 1.44
N ARG A 115 -14.46 29.57 1.54
CA ARG A 115 -14.46 28.25 2.16
C ARG A 115 -13.38 27.30 1.60
N THR A 116 -13.07 27.41 0.31
CA THR A 116 -12.04 26.59 -0.37
C THR A 116 -10.63 26.89 0.14
N LEU A 117 -10.27 28.15 0.36
CA LEU A 117 -8.96 28.55 0.91
C LEU A 117 -8.77 27.99 2.32
N THR A 118 -9.79 28.11 3.18
CA THR A 118 -9.74 27.59 4.56
C THR A 118 -9.55 26.08 4.57
N GLN A 119 -10.28 25.35 3.72
CA GLN A 119 -10.15 23.89 3.63
C GLN A 119 -8.76 23.44 3.17
N ILE A 120 -8.14 24.16 2.24
CA ILE A 120 -6.79 23.86 1.76
C ILE A 120 -5.76 24.14 2.86
N GLN A 121 -5.91 25.25 3.59
CA GLN A 121 -5.04 25.58 4.71
C GLN A 121 -5.14 24.55 5.85
N GLU A 122 -6.33 24.10 6.21
CA GLU A 122 -6.54 23.02 7.20
C GLU A 122 -5.87 21.71 6.77
N LYS A 123 -6.00 21.35 5.49
CA LYS A 123 -5.31 20.17 4.95
C LYS A 123 -3.80 20.31 5.01
N LEU A 124 -3.27 21.47 4.66
CA LEU A 124 -1.84 21.75 4.69
C LEU A 124 -1.30 21.61 6.12
N GLN A 125 -1.95 22.22 7.10
CA GLN A 125 -1.59 22.04 8.52
C GLN A 125 -1.62 20.58 8.97
N LYS A 126 -2.62 19.82 8.51
CA LYS A 126 -2.72 18.39 8.83
C LYS A 126 -1.53 17.59 8.28
N TYR A 127 -1.09 17.86 7.05
CA TYR A 127 0.06 17.16 6.45
C TYR A 127 1.38 17.61 7.07
N GLU A 128 1.55 18.89 7.38
CA GLU A 128 2.71 19.39 8.12
C GLU A 128 2.80 18.78 9.53
N GLY A 129 1.66 18.62 10.22
CA GLY A 129 1.58 17.91 11.49
C GLY A 129 2.02 16.47 11.38
N LYS A 130 1.53 15.73 10.36
CA LYS A 130 1.96 14.36 10.09
C LYS A 130 3.45 14.26 9.80
N LEU A 131 4.01 15.20 9.03
CA LEU A 131 5.43 15.22 8.72
C LEU A 131 6.26 15.40 9.99
N LYS A 132 5.84 16.29 10.89
CA LYS A 132 6.51 16.51 12.18
C LYS A 132 6.44 15.27 13.07
N GLU A 133 5.27 14.61 13.17
CA GLU A 133 5.13 13.34 13.89
C GLU A 133 6.08 12.27 13.37
N LEU A 134 6.26 12.16 12.05
CA LEU A 134 7.20 11.20 11.44
C LEU A 134 8.67 11.54 11.73
N GLN A 135 9.01 12.82 11.93
CA GLN A 135 10.37 13.24 12.29
C GLN A 135 10.69 12.91 13.75
N ASP A 136 9.68 12.93 14.62
CA ASP A 136 9.84 12.63 16.05
C ASP A 136 9.86 11.12 16.37
N VAL A 137 9.49 10.27 15.39
CA VAL A 137 9.59 8.80 15.55
C VAL A 137 11.05 8.38 15.66
N ARG A 138 11.43 7.81 16.79
CA ARG A 138 12.77 7.28 17.02
C ARG A 138 13.07 6.16 16.01
N ARG A 139 14.24 6.22 15.38
CA ARG A 139 14.76 5.27 14.39
C ARG A 139 15.01 3.85 14.95
N ASP A 140 14.67 3.58 16.21
CA ASP A 140 15.08 2.37 16.94
C ASP A 140 14.23 1.12 16.62
N GLU A 141 13.07 1.28 15.98
CA GLU A 141 12.33 0.13 15.47
C GLU A 141 12.62 -0.02 13.97
N ILE A 142 13.64 -0.80 13.65
CA ILE A 142 13.89 -1.23 12.27
C ILE A 142 12.76 -2.19 11.90
N GLY A 143 11.66 -1.62 11.46
CA GLY A 143 10.55 -2.37 10.90
C GLY A 143 10.98 -3.12 9.65
N ILE A 144 10.37 -4.25 9.41
CA ILE A 144 10.59 -5.00 8.17
C ILE A 144 9.50 -4.57 7.19
N ASP A 145 9.94 -3.95 6.10
CA ASP A 145 9.13 -3.47 5.00
C ASP A 145 9.14 -4.43 3.80
N LEU A 146 8.35 -4.12 2.76
CA LEU A 146 8.26 -4.95 1.56
C LEU A 146 9.60 -5.06 0.81
N GLU A 147 10.44 -4.03 0.86
CA GLU A 147 11.76 -4.05 0.22
C GLU A 147 12.68 -5.03 0.92
N LYS A 148 12.79 -4.96 2.24
CA LYS A 148 13.61 -5.90 3.05
C LYS A 148 13.12 -7.33 2.94
N MET A 149 11.83 -7.55 2.69
CA MET A 149 11.29 -8.86 2.37
C MET A 149 11.57 -9.32 0.93
N GLY A 150 12.07 -8.44 0.07
CA GLY A 150 12.35 -8.72 -1.32
C GLY A 150 11.11 -8.79 -2.21
N VAL A 151 10.00 -8.21 -1.78
CA VAL A 151 8.74 -8.18 -2.54
C VAL A 151 8.85 -7.12 -3.65
N ASP A 152 8.72 -7.56 -4.89
CA ASP A 152 8.84 -6.76 -6.11
C ASP A 152 7.58 -6.75 -6.98
N TYR A 153 6.60 -7.58 -6.65
CA TYR A 153 5.28 -7.59 -7.26
C TYR A 153 4.19 -7.71 -6.20
N LEU A 154 3.23 -6.81 -6.24
CA LEU A 154 2.08 -6.80 -5.35
C LEU A 154 0.80 -6.99 -6.17
N ALA A 155 0.05 -8.06 -5.90
CA ALA A 155 -1.29 -8.23 -6.41
C ALA A 155 -2.30 -8.05 -5.28
N VAL A 156 -3.30 -7.20 -5.48
CA VAL A 156 -4.34 -6.93 -4.48
C VAL A 156 -5.68 -7.36 -5.05
N ASP A 157 -6.26 -8.39 -4.47
CA ASP A 157 -7.61 -8.83 -4.80
C ASP A 157 -8.64 -7.97 -4.04
N GLU A 158 -9.82 -7.80 -4.61
CA GLU A 158 -10.86 -6.94 -4.08
C GLU A 158 -10.33 -5.53 -3.74
N MET A 159 -9.59 -4.94 -4.68
CA MET A 159 -8.90 -3.65 -4.46
C MET A 159 -9.88 -2.52 -4.10
N HIS A 160 -11.16 -2.67 -4.42
CA HIS A 160 -12.22 -1.74 -4.04
C HIS A 160 -12.38 -1.56 -2.53
N GLU A 161 -11.93 -2.53 -1.72
CA GLU A 161 -11.88 -2.42 -0.26
C GLU A 161 -10.92 -1.31 0.23
N PHE A 162 -10.01 -0.85 -0.63
CA PHE A 162 -9.07 0.24 -0.38
C PHE A 162 -9.47 1.54 -1.08
N LYS A 163 -10.72 1.67 -1.47
CA LYS A 163 -11.29 2.86 -2.08
C LYS A 163 -11.19 4.07 -1.17
N ASN A 164 -11.31 5.11 -1.06
CA ASN A 164 -11.25 6.22 -0.08
C ASN A 164 -9.82 6.70 0.18
N LEU A 165 -9.00 6.71 -0.86
CA LEU A 165 -7.74 7.43 -0.78
C LEU A 165 -8.04 8.93 -0.64
N GLU A 166 -7.44 9.58 0.36
CA GLU A 166 -7.51 11.04 0.47
C GLU A 166 -6.80 11.66 -0.73
N TYR A 167 -7.49 12.50 -1.48
CA TYR A 167 -6.91 13.24 -2.60
C TYR A 167 -7.22 14.72 -2.46
N SER A 168 -6.34 15.53 -2.99
CA SER A 168 -6.50 16.97 -3.04
C SER A 168 -7.05 17.37 -4.41
N THR A 169 -8.25 17.94 -4.45
CA THR A 169 -8.79 18.55 -5.67
C THR A 169 -8.95 20.06 -5.44
N ALA A 170 -8.51 20.82 -6.41
CA ALA A 170 -8.74 22.28 -6.45
C ALA A 170 -10.16 22.64 -6.88
N GLY A 171 -11.03 21.67 -7.15
CA GLY A 171 -12.35 21.86 -7.74
C GLY A 171 -13.51 21.45 -6.85
N GLU A 172 -14.71 21.68 -7.36
CA GLU A 172 -15.98 21.32 -6.74
C GLU A 172 -16.07 19.81 -6.45
N ARG A 173 -16.81 19.47 -5.40
CA ARG A 173 -17.07 18.09 -5.00
C ARG A 173 -17.74 17.33 -6.14
N VAL A 174 -17.03 16.40 -6.77
CA VAL A 174 -17.58 15.55 -7.81
C VAL A 174 -18.50 14.52 -7.16
N VAL A 175 -19.78 14.50 -7.57
CA VAL A 175 -20.75 13.52 -7.10
C VAL A 175 -20.28 12.12 -7.48
N GLY A 176 -20.17 11.22 -6.50
CA GLY A 176 -19.67 9.86 -6.69
C GLY A 176 -18.19 9.67 -6.34
N MET A 177 -17.43 10.73 -6.08
CA MET A 177 -16.10 10.63 -5.47
C MET A 177 -16.19 10.66 -3.94
N ASN A 178 -15.36 9.83 -3.32
CA ASN A 178 -15.44 9.49 -1.90
C ASN A 178 -15.13 10.63 -0.91
N ASP A 179 -15.37 10.37 0.37
CA ASP A 179 -15.16 11.26 1.50
C ASP A 179 -13.73 11.86 1.49
N PRO A 180 -13.58 13.19 1.55
CA PRO A 180 -12.28 13.87 1.58
C PRO A 180 -11.39 13.51 2.78
N LYS A 181 -11.93 12.85 3.79
CA LYS A 181 -11.16 12.42 4.98
C LYS A 181 -10.23 11.25 4.72
N GLY A 182 -10.46 10.49 3.65
CA GLY A 182 -9.66 9.33 3.29
C GLY A 182 -9.65 8.21 4.35
N SER A 183 -9.13 7.06 3.97
CA SER A 183 -8.94 5.90 4.84
C SER A 183 -7.46 5.68 5.12
N LYS A 184 -7.08 5.46 6.37
CA LYS A 184 -5.70 5.07 6.75
C LYS A 184 -5.25 3.82 5.99
N LYS A 185 -6.15 2.85 5.80
CA LYS A 185 -5.90 1.60 5.06
C LYS A 185 -5.56 1.89 3.58
N ALA A 186 -6.33 2.79 2.94
CA ALA A 186 -6.09 3.17 1.55
C ALA A 186 -4.76 3.95 1.40
N PHE A 187 -4.48 4.85 2.32
CA PHE A 187 -3.23 5.61 2.31
C PHE A 187 -2.00 4.72 2.54
N ASP A 188 -2.08 3.75 3.45
CA ASP A 188 -1.01 2.78 3.71
C ASP A 188 -0.73 1.91 2.47
N LEU A 189 -1.79 1.41 1.80
CA LEU A 189 -1.62 0.68 0.54
C LEU A 189 -1.00 1.58 -0.55
N TYR A 190 -1.44 2.83 -0.66
CA TYR A 190 -0.89 3.79 -1.63
C TYR A 190 0.62 4.00 -1.44
N LEU A 191 1.07 4.18 -0.19
CA LEU A 191 2.49 4.31 0.12
C LEU A 191 3.28 3.05 -0.30
N LYS A 192 2.76 1.86 -0.02
CA LYS A 192 3.38 0.59 -0.40
C LYS A 192 3.47 0.42 -1.91
N ILE A 193 2.40 0.78 -2.63
CA ILE A 193 2.38 0.78 -4.11
C ILE A 193 3.45 1.72 -4.65
N ARG A 194 3.51 2.96 -4.15
CA ARG A 194 4.51 3.95 -4.57
C ARG A 194 5.95 3.44 -4.35
N GLY A 195 6.20 2.85 -3.18
CA GLY A 195 7.50 2.27 -2.86
C GLY A 195 7.90 1.12 -3.80
N ILE A 196 6.97 0.21 -4.12
CA ILE A 196 7.23 -0.89 -5.07
C ILE A 196 7.53 -0.34 -6.47
N LEU A 197 6.71 0.57 -6.97
CA LEU A 197 6.88 1.16 -8.32
C LEU A 197 8.18 1.96 -8.43
N ALA A 198 8.55 2.73 -7.40
CA ALA A 198 9.79 3.51 -7.38
C ALA A 198 11.06 2.63 -7.49
N ARG A 199 10.98 1.38 -7.05
CA ARG A 199 12.06 0.38 -7.16
C ARG A 199 12.00 -0.47 -8.43
N GLY A 200 11.17 -0.11 -9.40
CA GLY A 200 11.00 -0.86 -10.65
C GLY A 200 10.14 -2.12 -10.53
N GLY A 201 9.48 -2.33 -9.39
CA GLY A 201 8.52 -3.39 -9.21
C GLY A 201 7.20 -3.10 -9.93
N SER A 202 6.22 -3.95 -9.73
CA SER A 202 4.91 -3.81 -10.38
C SER A 202 3.75 -4.17 -9.46
N VAL A 203 2.57 -3.65 -9.80
CA VAL A 203 1.35 -3.82 -8.99
C VAL A 203 0.18 -4.18 -9.90
N THR A 204 -0.69 -5.05 -9.42
CA THR A 204 -1.96 -5.39 -10.07
C THR A 204 -3.09 -5.28 -9.06
N GLY A 205 -4.11 -4.51 -9.37
CA GLY A 205 -5.38 -4.51 -8.64
C GLY A 205 -6.40 -5.39 -9.36
N ALA A 206 -7.10 -6.23 -8.62
CA ALA A 206 -8.23 -7.00 -9.10
C ALA A 206 -9.50 -6.58 -8.36
N THR A 207 -10.61 -6.53 -9.06
CA THR A 207 -11.94 -6.30 -8.50
C THR A 207 -12.97 -7.05 -9.32
N GLY A 208 -13.99 -7.59 -8.67
CA GLY A 208 -15.08 -8.35 -9.30
C GLY A 208 -16.28 -7.49 -9.72
N THR A 209 -16.18 -6.16 -9.67
CA THR A 209 -17.26 -5.23 -10.02
C THR A 209 -17.00 -4.52 -11.33
#